data_a12bf0faaa081b2f3b5dc89605bc1c48
#
_entry.id   a12bf0faaa081b2f3b5dc89605bc1c48
#
_cell.length_a   1.000
_cell.length_b   1.000
_cell.length_c   1.000
_cell.angle_alpha   90.00
_cell.angle_beta   90.00
_cell.angle_gamma   90.00
#
_symmetry.space_group_name_H-M   'P 1'
#
loop_
_entity.id
_entity.type
_entity.pdbx_description
1 polymer ?
#
loop_
_entity_poly.entity_id
_entity_poly.type
_entity_poly.pdbx_seq_one_letter_code
_entity_poly.pdbx_strand_id
1 'polypeptide(L)'
;MSKKDICSYNYDELKEEMLAIGEKAFRSKQIYEWLHVKLADDFDEMTNLSKNLREKLKENYEIRKVKMIDHQISKVDPTEKFLFELEDGNMVESVLMKYNYGNSVCISSQAGCRMGCRFCASTIGGLVRSLETSEMLRQIYHIQKITGERVSNVVVMGTGEPLDNYDNFVKFIHMLSDEHGLNISQRNITASTCGIVPNMRRLAEEGLQITLALSLHGSSQEKRKKLMPVANKYELSEVLDACDYYFDKTGRRITFEYSLVAGVNDQPDDIRELTAILKRRNCHLNLIPVNPIKERDFKKPDRKNALEFKNKLEKNGINVTIRRERGSDIDGACGQLRRRHAAKSEVETDENLCDD
;
A
#
# COMPACT_ATOMS: atom_id res chain seq x y z
N MET A 1 25.48 -16.38 -7.41
CA MET A 1 24.63 -15.18 -7.46
C MET A 1 23.19 -15.67 -7.40
N SER A 2 22.31 -15.01 -6.65
CA SER A 2 20.88 -15.31 -6.69
C SER A 2 20.35 -15.02 -8.10
N LYS A 3 19.41 -15.83 -8.59
CA LYS A 3 18.75 -15.59 -9.87
C LYS A 3 17.90 -14.32 -9.78
N LYS A 4 17.66 -13.69 -10.93
CA LYS A 4 16.79 -12.52 -11.00
C LYS A 4 15.32 -12.97 -11.03
N ASP A 5 14.46 -12.29 -10.26
CA ASP A 5 13.02 -12.54 -10.34
C ASP A 5 12.45 -11.98 -11.64
N ILE A 6 12.04 -12.89 -12.53
CA ILE A 6 11.52 -12.54 -13.85
C ILE A 6 10.22 -11.70 -13.77
N CYS A 7 9.46 -11.81 -12.69
CA CYS A 7 8.23 -11.05 -12.49
C CYS A 7 8.47 -9.56 -12.18
N SER A 8 9.71 -9.16 -11.90
CA SER A 8 10.07 -7.76 -11.68
C SER A 8 10.40 -6.99 -12.97
N TYR A 9 10.48 -7.67 -14.12
CA TYR A 9 10.72 -7.01 -15.40
C TYR A 9 9.42 -6.48 -16.00
N ASN A 10 9.42 -5.23 -16.45
CA ASN A 10 8.35 -4.74 -17.31
C ASN A 10 8.43 -5.36 -18.71
N TYR A 11 7.46 -5.09 -19.57
CA TYR A 11 7.37 -5.71 -20.89
C TYR A 11 8.59 -5.46 -21.77
N ASP A 12 9.12 -4.23 -21.79
CA ASP A 12 10.28 -3.86 -22.61
C ASP A 12 11.57 -4.44 -22.04
N GLU A 13 11.77 -4.39 -20.73
CA GLU A 13 12.91 -5.02 -20.06
C GLU A 13 12.91 -6.54 -20.30
N LEU A 14 11.76 -7.19 -20.19
CA LEU A 14 11.66 -8.63 -20.47
C LEU A 14 11.99 -8.94 -21.93
N LYS A 15 11.65 -8.07 -22.86
CA LYS A 15 12.01 -8.20 -24.28
C LYS A 15 13.53 -8.14 -24.47
N GLU A 16 14.20 -7.21 -23.81
CA GLU A 16 15.67 -7.10 -23.83
C GLU A 16 16.32 -8.33 -23.20
N GLU A 17 15.82 -8.82 -22.08
CA GLU A 17 16.33 -10.04 -21.42
C GLU A 17 16.16 -11.27 -22.33
N MET A 18 15.04 -11.40 -23.05
CA MET A 18 14.87 -12.51 -24.00
C MET A 18 15.86 -12.45 -25.15
N LEU A 19 16.13 -11.26 -25.69
CA LEU A 19 17.18 -11.09 -26.72
C LEU A 19 18.57 -11.41 -26.17
N ALA A 20 18.88 -11.02 -24.95
CA ALA A 20 20.18 -11.28 -24.29
C ALA A 20 20.46 -12.79 -24.11
N ILE A 21 19.44 -13.60 -23.87
CA ILE A 21 19.56 -15.05 -23.80
C ILE A 21 19.43 -15.75 -25.17
N GLY A 22 19.40 -14.97 -26.28
CA GLY A 22 19.35 -15.50 -27.66
C GLY A 22 17.95 -15.98 -28.08
N GLU A 23 16.90 -15.51 -27.43
CA GLU A 23 15.52 -15.80 -27.80
C GLU A 23 14.92 -14.71 -28.68
N LYS A 24 13.84 -15.03 -29.41
CA LYS A 24 13.15 -14.06 -30.24
C LYS A 24 12.28 -13.11 -29.42
N ALA A 25 12.24 -11.82 -29.78
CA ALA A 25 11.51 -10.78 -29.07
C ALA A 25 10.03 -11.11 -28.76
N PHE A 26 9.32 -11.82 -29.64
CA PHE A 26 7.92 -12.18 -29.43
C PHE A 26 7.72 -13.14 -28.26
N ARG A 27 8.76 -13.82 -27.78
CA ARG A 27 8.70 -14.70 -26.60
C ARG A 27 8.41 -13.90 -25.33
N SER A 28 8.86 -12.64 -25.25
CA SER A 28 8.53 -11.79 -24.12
C SER A 28 7.02 -11.64 -23.93
N LYS A 29 6.25 -11.47 -25.00
CA LYS A 29 4.78 -11.38 -24.92
C LYS A 29 4.15 -12.64 -24.32
N GLN A 30 4.61 -13.82 -24.76
CA GLN A 30 4.10 -15.09 -24.25
C GLN A 30 4.42 -15.27 -22.76
N ILE A 31 5.67 -14.96 -22.36
CA ILE A 31 6.12 -15.09 -20.99
C ILE A 31 5.40 -14.07 -20.10
N TYR A 32 5.32 -12.81 -20.54
CA TYR A 32 4.65 -11.73 -19.81
C TYR A 32 3.16 -12.05 -19.56
N GLU A 33 2.45 -12.59 -20.56
CA GLU A 33 1.07 -13.04 -20.42
C GLU A 33 0.95 -14.17 -19.37
N TRP A 34 1.89 -15.12 -19.35
CA TRP A 34 1.89 -16.17 -18.32
C TRP A 34 2.09 -15.61 -16.92
N LEU A 35 3.05 -14.68 -16.76
CA LEU A 35 3.39 -14.12 -15.46
C LEU A 35 2.32 -13.16 -14.92
N HIS A 36 1.78 -12.29 -15.79
CA HIS A 36 0.98 -11.12 -15.36
C HIS A 36 -0.50 -11.17 -15.73
N VAL A 37 -0.94 -12.16 -16.52
CA VAL A 37 -2.35 -12.38 -16.85
C VAL A 37 -2.82 -13.75 -16.34
N LYS A 38 -2.09 -14.82 -16.65
CA LYS A 38 -2.40 -16.18 -16.20
C LYS A 38 -1.89 -16.47 -14.79
N LEU A 39 -1.03 -15.57 -14.25
CA LEU A 39 -0.50 -15.59 -12.88
C LEU A 39 0.24 -16.89 -12.55
N ALA A 40 1.07 -17.38 -13.47
CA ALA A 40 1.86 -18.59 -13.28
C ALA A 40 2.86 -18.45 -12.13
N ASP A 41 2.98 -19.51 -11.34
CA ASP A 41 3.93 -19.60 -10.21
C ASP A 41 5.13 -20.51 -10.56
N ASP A 42 5.10 -21.14 -11.75
CA ASP A 42 6.19 -21.99 -12.24
C ASP A 42 6.31 -21.89 -13.77
N PHE A 43 7.56 -22.00 -14.27
CA PHE A 43 7.81 -22.03 -15.71
C PHE A 43 7.19 -23.24 -16.40
N ASP A 44 6.95 -24.35 -15.68
CA ASP A 44 6.33 -25.55 -16.26
C ASP A 44 4.85 -25.35 -16.60
N GLU A 45 4.19 -24.38 -15.98
CA GLU A 45 2.82 -23.98 -16.34
C GLU A 45 2.74 -23.35 -17.73
N MET A 46 3.86 -22.83 -18.26
CA MET A 46 3.93 -22.10 -19.54
C MET A 46 3.91 -23.07 -20.74
N THR A 47 2.80 -23.78 -20.91
CA THR A 47 2.66 -24.93 -21.83
C THR A 47 2.81 -24.62 -23.31
N ASN A 48 2.64 -23.36 -23.72
CA ASN A 48 2.86 -22.89 -25.11
C ASN A 48 4.33 -22.53 -25.39
N LEU A 49 5.21 -22.63 -24.39
CA LEU A 49 6.65 -22.50 -24.56
C LEU A 49 7.29 -23.88 -24.74
N SER A 50 8.32 -23.99 -25.56
CA SER A 50 9.09 -25.23 -25.72
C SER A 50 9.75 -25.63 -24.42
N LYS A 51 9.93 -26.95 -24.21
CA LYS A 51 10.65 -27.47 -23.03
C LYS A 51 12.03 -26.83 -22.89
N ASN A 52 12.77 -26.71 -23.98
CA ASN A 52 14.10 -26.09 -23.99
C ASN A 52 14.07 -24.64 -23.50
N LEU A 53 13.08 -23.83 -23.93
CA LEU A 53 12.96 -22.46 -23.45
C LEU A 53 12.60 -22.42 -21.96
N ARG A 54 11.71 -23.29 -21.49
CA ARG A 54 11.37 -23.34 -20.04
C ARG A 54 12.57 -23.69 -19.18
N GLU A 55 13.39 -24.68 -19.60
CA GLU A 55 14.64 -25.02 -18.89
C GLU A 55 15.62 -23.83 -18.90
N LYS A 56 15.79 -23.17 -20.05
CA LYS A 56 16.64 -21.98 -20.17
C LYS A 56 16.17 -20.82 -19.25
N LEU A 57 14.85 -20.64 -19.11
CA LEU A 57 14.29 -19.67 -18.18
C LEU A 57 14.63 -20.06 -16.73
N LYS A 58 14.45 -21.33 -16.35
CA LYS A 58 14.82 -21.83 -15.02
C LYS A 58 16.29 -21.69 -14.70
N GLU A 59 17.17 -21.82 -15.69
CA GLU A 59 18.62 -21.63 -15.50
C GLU A 59 18.99 -20.18 -15.16
N ASN A 60 18.36 -19.19 -15.81
CA ASN A 60 18.71 -17.78 -15.73
C ASN A 60 17.88 -16.98 -14.72
N TYR A 61 16.63 -17.38 -14.50
CA TYR A 61 15.65 -16.64 -13.71
C TYR A 61 14.98 -17.51 -12.66
N GLU A 62 14.29 -16.85 -11.74
CA GLU A 62 13.38 -17.44 -10.78
C GLU A 62 12.02 -16.74 -10.83
N ILE A 63 10.99 -17.41 -10.36
CA ILE A 63 9.68 -16.83 -10.04
C ILE A 63 9.58 -16.91 -8.53
N ARG A 64 9.88 -15.80 -7.84
CA ARG A 64 9.83 -15.76 -6.38
C ARG A 64 8.43 -16.03 -5.88
N LYS A 65 8.36 -16.86 -4.85
CA LYS A 65 7.08 -17.28 -4.28
C LYS A 65 6.73 -16.40 -3.09
N VAL A 66 5.44 -16.18 -2.92
CA VAL A 66 4.85 -15.56 -1.74
C VAL A 66 3.91 -16.60 -1.15
N LYS A 67 4.07 -16.92 0.12
CA LYS A 67 3.29 -17.96 0.79
C LYS A 67 2.20 -17.34 1.65
N MET A 68 0.95 -17.75 1.49
CA MET A 68 -0.11 -17.36 2.41
C MET A 68 0.04 -18.07 3.75
N ILE A 69 0.17 -17.32 4.83
CA ILE A 69 0.33 -17.82 6.21
C ILE A 69 -0.99 -17.79 6.97
N ASP A 70 -1.78 -16.73 6.76
CA ASP A 70 -3.08 -16.58 7.42
C ASP A 70 -4.06 -15.91 6.48
N HIS A 71 -5.35 -16.29 6.59
CA HIS A 71 -6.44 -15.73 5.83
C HIS A 71 -7.66 -15.59 6.72
N GLN A 72 -8.06 -14.36 6.97
CA GLN A 72 -9.20 -14.03 7.81
C GLN A 72 -10.33 -13.45 6.96
N ILE A 73 -11.52 -14.01 7.12
CA ILE A 73 -12.73 -13.58 6.41
C ILE A 73 -13.68 -12.97 7.44
N SER A 74 -14.06 -11.72 7.24
CA SER A 74 -15.02 -11.02 8.11
C SER A 74 -16.42 -11.62 7.94
N LYS A 75 -17.11 -11.75 9.06
CA LYS A 75 -18.53 -12.18 9.11
C LYS A 75 -19.51 -10.99 9.10
N VAL A 76 -18.98 -9.77 9.31
CA VAL A 76 -19.81 -8.57 9.44
C VAL A 76 -19.84 -7.71 8.17
N ASP A 77 -18.84 -7.85 7.32
CA ASP A 77 -18.78 -7.15 6.04
C ASP A 77 -17.92 -7.95 5.02
N PRO A 78 -17.99 -7.63 3.72
CA PRO A 78 -17.24 -8.36 2.70
C PRO A 78 -15.76 -7.94 2.65
N THR A 79 -15.04 -8.14 3.75
CA THR A 79 -13.61 -7.87 3.89
C THR A 79 -12.86 -9.15 4.19
N GLU A 80 -11.74 -9.35 3.51
CA GLU A 80 -10.85 -10.47 3.72
C GLU A 80 -9.43 -9.95 3.94
N LYS A 81 -8.73 -10.47 4.94
CA LYS A 81 -7.35 -10.09 5.23
C LYS A 81 -6.41 -11.27 5.07
N PHE A 82 -5.29 -11.01 4.41
CA PHE A 82 -4.27 -11.98 4.06
C PHE A 82 -2.95 -11.61 4.73
N LEU A 83 -2.24 -12.60 5.25
CA LEU A 83 -0.86 -12.50 5.68
C LEU A 83 -0.01 -13.35 4.76
N PHE A 84 0.95 -12.72 4.11
CA PHE A 84 1.89 -13.35 3.20
C PHE A 84 3.29 -13.35 3.78
N GLU A 85 3.99 -14.48 3.66
CA GLU A 85 5.41 -14.64 3.92
C GLU A 85 6.18 -14.55 2.60
N LEU A 86 7.20 -13.71 2.58
CA LEU A 86 8.15 -13.54 1.48
C LEU A 86 9.27 -14.58 1.61
N GLU A 87 10.09 -14.78 0.56
CA GLU A 87 11.16 -15.77 0.55
C GLU A 87 12.21 -15.58 1.66
N ASP A 88 12.39 -14.36 2.12
CA ASP A 88 13.32 -14.03 3.21
C ASP A 88 12.69 -14.13 4.62
N GLY A 89 11.48 -14.71 4.71
CA GLY A 89 10.74 -14.85 5.97
C GLY A 89 10.03 -13.59 6.45
N ASN A 90 10.18 -12.45 5.77
CA ASN A 90 9.42 -11.26 6.11
C ASN A 90 7.93 -11.44 5.81
N MET A 91 7.08 -10.87 6.66
CA MET A 91 5.63 -10.94 6.50
C MET A 91 5.04 -9.60 6.08
N VAL A 92 4.10 -9.64 5.14
CA VAL A 92 3.33 -8.49 4.67
C VAL A 92 1.83 -8.79 4.67
N GLU A 93 1.03 -7.75 4.87
CA GLU A 93 -0.43 -7.85 4.93
C GLU A 93 -1.06 -7.26 3.69
N SER A 94 -2.17 -7.86 3.26
CA SER A 94 -3.06 -7.31 2.25
C SER A 94 -4.51 -7.46 2.68
N VAL A 95 -5.38 -6.55 2.20
CA VAL A 95 -6.81 -6.58 2.52
C VAL A 95 -7.61 -6.47 1.24
N LEU A 96 -8.47 -7.45 1.00
CA LEU A 96 -9.49 -7.39 -0.03
C LEU A 96 -10.77 -6.81 0.55
N MET A 97 -11.30 -5.80 -0.11
CA MET A 97 -12.56 -5.14 0.22
C MET A 97 -13.47 -5.20 -1.01
N LYS A 98 -14.61 -5.85 -0.89
CA LYS A 98 -15.58 -5.97 -1.99
C LYS A 98 -16.57 -4.82 -1.92
N TYR A 99 -16.77 -4.16 -3.05
CA TYR A 99 -17.71 -3.07 -3.23
C TYR A 99 -18.60 -3.32 -4.43
N ASN A 100 -19.75 -2.65 -4.50
CA ASN A 100 -20.65 -2.76 -5.65
C ASN A 100 -20.01 -2.29 -6.97
N TYR A 101 -18.99 -1.44 -6.90
CA TYR A 101 -18.24 -0.93 -8.06
C TYR A 101 -16.97 -1.73 -8.37
N GLY A 102 -16.72 -2.82 -7.67
CA GLY A 102 -15.60 -3.72 -7.90
C GLY A 102 -14.74 -3.99 -6.67
N ASN A 103 -13.84 -4.94 -6.77
CA ASN A 103 -12.96 -5.37 -5.71
C ASN A 103 -11.77 -4.43 -5.57
N SER A 104 -11.51 -3.96 -4.35
CA SER A 104 -10.37 -3.12 -4.01
C SER A 104 -9.41 -3.89 -3.11
N VAL A 105 -8.13 -3.87 -3.46
CA VAL A 105 -7.08 -4.50 -2.64
C VAL A 105 -6.16 -3.44 -2.06
N CYS A 106 -5.98 -3.49 -0.73
CA CYS A 106 -4.94 -2.75 -0.04
C CYS A 106 -3.68 -3.62 0.03
N ILE A 107 -2.55 -3.09 -0.43
CA ILE A 107 -1.26 -3.78 -0.44
C ILE A 107 -0.20 -3.05 0.36
N SER A 108 0.82 -3.80 0.79
CA SER A 108 2.03 -3.29 1.44
C SER A 108 3.11 -2.98 0.41
N SER A 109 3.94 -1.96 0.68
CA SER A 109 5.07 -1.53 -0.16
C SER A 109 6.44 -1.81 0.48
N GLN A 110 6.48 -2.14 1.75
CA GLN A 110 7.70 -2.43 2.52
C GLN A 110 7.44 -3.52 3.56
N ALA A 111 8.48 -4.22 3.97
CA ALA A 111 8.50 -5.02 5.19
C ALA A 111 8.90 -4.10 6.36
N GLY A 112 7.92 -3.69 7.19
CA GLY A 112 8.08 -2.63 8.18
C GLY A 112 8.02 -1.22 7.60
N CYS A 113 8.29 -0.20 8.44
CA CYS A 113 8.26 1.21 8.01
C CYS A 113 9.11 2.07 8.93
N ARG A 114 10.02 2.88 8.38
CA ARG A 114 10.89 3.77 9.17
C ARG A 114 10.30 5.15 9.49
N MET A 115 9.10 5.47 9.01
CA MET A 115 8.53 6.81 9.21
C MET A 115 8.15 7.12 10.65
N GLY A 116 7.96 6.11 11.50
CA GLY A 116 7.79 6.25 12.94
C GLY A 116 6.48 6.92 13.37
N CYS A 117 5.44 6.93 12.52
CA CYS A 117 4.13 7.48 12.89
C CYS A 117 3.61 6.84 14.17
N ARG A 118 3.33 7.67 15.19
CA ARG A 118 3.10 7.18 16.55
C ARG A 118 1.78 6.43 16.75
N PHE A 119 0.84 6.55 15.83
CA PHE A 119 -0.44 5.83 15.83
C PHE A 119 -0.45 4.57 14.97
N CYS A 120 0.66 4.26 14.27
CA CYS A 120 0.72 3.21 13.27
C CYS A 120 1.46 1.96 13.79
N ALA A 121 0.80 0.80 13.75
CA ALA A 121 1.40 -0.48 14.13
C ALA A 121 2.54 -0.92 13.19
N SER A 122 2.49 -0.52 11.91
CA SER A 122 3.50 -0.90 10.90
C SER A 122 4.88 -0.29 11.15
N THR A 123 4.98 0.75 12.00
CA THR A 123 6.25 1.40 12.34
C THR A 123 6.97 0.75 13.53
N ILE A 124 6.30 -0.16 14.23
CA ILE A 124 6.90 -0.87 15.36
C ILE A 124 7.87 -1.92 14.80
N GLY A 125 9.12 -1.88 15.25
CA GLY A 125 10.22 -2.68 14.70
C GLY A 125 10.96 -2.01 13.52
N GLY A 126 10.51 -0.83 13.08
CA GLY A 126 11.20 -0.07 12.01
C GLY A 126 11.01 -0.66 10.62
N LEU A 127 11.92 -0.31 9.72
CA LEU A 127 11.99 -0.81 8.34
C LEU A 127 12.98 -1.98 8.28
N VAL A 128 12.54 -3.11 7.76
CA VAL A 128 13.44 -4.22 7.39
C VAL A 128 13.99 -3.97 5.99
N ARG A 129 13.10 -3.90 4.98
CA ARG A 129 13.44 -3.57 3.58
C ARG A 129 12.25 -3.07 2.77
N SER A 130 12.57 -2.48 1.65
CA SER A 130 11.59 -2.20 0.60
C SER A 130 11.19 -3.49 -0.13
N LEU A 131 9.93 -3.57 -0.58
CA LEU A 131 9.48 -4.66 -1.44
C LEU A 131 9.92 -4.43 -2.89
N GLU A 132 10.26 -5.50 -3.58
CA GLU A 132 10.45 -5.46 -5.02
C GLU A 132 9.12 -5.30 -5.75
N THR A 133 9.18 -4.87 -7.01
CA THR A 133 7.98 -4.69 -7.84
C THR A 133 7.14 -5.95 -7.93
N SER A 134 7.78 -7.11 -8.13
CA SER A 134 7.10 -8.41 -8.17
C SER A 134 6.39 -8.76 -6.86
N GLU A 135 6.99 -8.46 -5.71
CA GLU A 135 6.41 -8.73 -4.40
C GLU A 135 5.15 -7.89 -4.14
N MET A 136 5.11 -6.66 -4.65
CA MET A 136 3.90 -5.83 -4.61
C MET A 136 2.81 -6.38 -5.55
N LEU A 137 3.15 -6.79 -6.77
CA LEU A 137 2.22 -7.39 -7.73
C LEU A 137 1.66 -8.72 -7.22
N ARG A 138 2.49 -9.56 -6.62
CA ARG A 138 2.11 -10.89 -6.14
C ARG A 138 1.08 -10.86 -5.02
N GLN A 139 1.04 -9.83 -4.20
CA GLN A 139 -0.04 -9.66 -3.22
C GLN A 139 -1.41 -9.64 -3.94
N ILE A 140 -1.51 -8.97 -5.07
CA ILE A 140 -2.73 -8.90 -5.89
C ILE A 140 -2.98 -10.24 -6.59
N TYR A 141 -1.94 -10.84 -7.19
CA TYR A 141 -2.04 -12.10 -7.95
C TYR A 141 -2.53 -13.24 -7.07
N HIS A 142 -1.96 -13.39 -5.87
CA HIS A 142 -2.38 -14.42 -4.92
C HIS A 142 -3.82 -14.22 -4.47
N ILE A 143 -4.24 -12.99 -4.19
CA ILE A 143 -5.62 -12.69 -3.83
C ILE A 143 -6.56 -13.07 -4.97
N GLN A 144 -6.25 -12.73 -6.23
CA GLN A 144 -7.06 -13.13 -7.38
C GLN A 144 -7.11 -14.66 -7.55
N LYS A 145 -5.99 -15.37 -7.35
CA LYS A 145 -5.95 -16.84 -7.43
C LYS A 145 -6.77 -17.50 -6.32
N ILE A 146 -6.68 -17.02 -5.09
CA ILE A 146 -7.38 -17.58 -3.93
C ILE A 146 -8.89 -17.34 -4.05
N THR A 147 -9.30 -16.15 -4.44
CA THR A 147 -10.73 -15.77 -4.47
C THR A 147 -11.41 -16.10 -5.79
N GLY A 148 -10.66 -16.27 -6.87
CA GLY A 148 -11.20 -16.39 -8.24
C GLY A 148 -11.79 -15.08 -8.76
N GLU A 149 -11.62 -13.97 -8.05
CA GLU A 149 -12.24 -12.68 -8.37
C GLU A 149 -11.22 -11.67 -8.91
N ARG A 150 -11.62 -10.92 -9.92
CA ARG A 150 -10.79 -9.84 -10.48
C ARG A 150 -10.69 -8.67 -9.50
N VAL A 151 -9.46 -8.18 -9.28
CA VAL A 151 -9.18 -6.91 -8.62
C VAL A 151 -9.29 -5.78 -9.64
N SER A 152 -10.04 -4.74 -9.30
CA SER A 152 -10.28 -3.57 -10.16
C SER A 152 -9.74 -2.26 -9.59
N ASN A 153 -9.49 -2.22 -8.28
CA ASN A 153 -8.95 -1.05 -7.59
C ASN A 153 -7.80 -1.47 -6.67
N VAL A 154 -6.76 -0.64 -6.59
CA VAL A 154 -5.61 -0.92 -5.72
C VAL A 154 -5.31 0.30 -4.86
N VAL A 155 -5.14 0.08 -3.56
CA VAL A 155 -4.68 1.12 -2.64
C VAL A 155 -3.36 0.71 -2.01
N VAL A 156 -2.31 1.50 -2.21
CA VAL A 156 -1.00 1.28 -1.60
C VAL A 156 -0.97 2.02 -0.27
N MET A 157 -1.65 1.42 0.73
CA MET A 157 -1.88 1.98 2.06
C MET A 157 -1.64 0.95 3.18
N GLY A 158 -1.02 -0.19 2.84
CA GLY A 158 -0.62 -1.21 3.79
C GLY A 158 0.66 -0.84 4.55
N THR A 159 1.48 -1.83 4.87
CA THR A 159 2.76 -1.61 5.53
C THR A 159 3.76 -0.93 4.60
N GLY A 160 4.39 0.16 5.10
CA GLY A 160 5.43 0.89 4.38
C GLY A 160 5.03 2.30 3.97
N GLU A 161 6.02 3.01 3.44
CA GLU A 161 5.87 4.31 2.77
C GLU A 161 6.24 4.13 1.29
N PRO A 162 5.29 4.18 0.36
CA PRO A 162 5.58 3.90 -1.04
C PRO A 162 6.57 4.89 -1.66
N LEU A 163 6.57 6.16 -1.24
CA LEU A 163 7.54 7.13 -1.73
C LEU A 163 8.95 6.95 -1.15
N ASP A 164 9.12 6.12 -0.12
CA ASP A 164 10.43 5.67 0.36
C ASP A 164 10.95 4.45 -0.42
N ASN A 165 10.06 3.74 -1.12
CA ASN A 165 10.34 2.66 -2.07
C ASN A 165 10.06 3.12 -3.51
N TYR A 166 10.53 4.30 -3.87
CA TYR A 166 10.07 5.07 -5.02
C TYR A 166 10.17 4.33 -6.37
N ASP A 167 11.35 3.83 -6.71
CA ASP A 167 11.58 3.27 -8.05
C ASP A 167 10.77 1.97 -8.28
N ASN A 168 10.72 1.08 -7.28
CA ASN A 168 9.88 -0.11 -7.34
C ASN A 168 8.40 0.25 -7.37
N PHE A 169 7.99 1.29 -6.62
CA PHE A 169 6.61 1.74 -6.58
C PHE A 169 6.14 2.31 -7.93
N VAL A 170 6.95 3.17 -8.56
CA VAL A 170 6.62 3.73 -9.88
C VAL A 170 6.56 2.62 -10.93
N LYS A 171 7.54 1.71 -10.92
CA LYS A 171 7.56 0.54 -11.80
C LYS A 171 6.32 -0.36 -11.58
N PHE A 172 5.94 -0.59 -10.32
CA PHE A 172 4.72 -1.31 -9.98
C PHE A 172 3.47 -0.70 -10.62
N ILE A 173 3.32 0.65 -10.57
CA ILE A 173 2.17 1.33 -11.17
C ILE A 173 2.14 1.10 -12.68
N HIS A 174 3.28 1.25 -13.37
CA HIS A 174 3.38 1.00 -14.81
C HIS A 174 3.00 -0.44 -15.15
N MET A 175 3.57 -1.42 -14.48
CA MET A 175 3.28 -2.84 -14.74
C MET A 175 1.85 -3.23 -14.41
N LEU A 176 1.26 -2.66 -13.34
CA LEU A 176 -0.12 -2.92 -12.95
C LEU A 176 -1.12 -2.37 -14.00
N SER A 177 -0.77 -1.26 -14.63
CA SER A 177 -1.59 -0.60 -15.65
C SER A 177 -1.24 -0.99 -17.09
N ASP A 178 -0.23 -1.85 -17.29
CA ASP A 178 0.19 -2.33 -18.61
C ASP A 178 -0.94 -3.12 -19.29
N GLU A 179 -1.20 -2.81 -20.58
CA GLU A 179 -2.22 -3.48 -21.37
C GLU A 179 -1.95 -4.97 -21.60
N HIS A 180 -0.67 -5.38 -21.53
CA HIS A 180 -0.25 -6.77 -21.65
C HIS A 180 -0.34 -7.55 -20.32
N GLY A 181 -0.64 -6.87 -19.20
CA GLY A 181 -0.75 -7.43 -17.85
C GLY A 181 -2.18 -7.37 -17.31
N LEU A 182 -2.34 -7.03 -16.02
CA LEU A 182 -3.66 -6.92 -15.39
C LEU A 182 -4.51 -5.77 -15.93
N ASN A 183 -3.90 -4.78 -16.57
CA ASN A 183 -4.55 -3.63 -17.18
C ASN A 183 -5.52 -2.91 -16.21
N ILE A 184 -5.05 -2.62 -15.01
CA ILE A 184 -5.81 -1.84 -14.04
C ILE A 184 -5.58 -0.37 -14.33
N SER A 185 -6.64 0.38 -14.60
CA SER A 185 -6.55 1.81 -14.89
C SER A 185 -5.83 2.54 -13.78
N GLN A 186 -4.86 3.40 -14.09
CA GLN A 186 -4.16 4.23 -13.11
C GLN A 186 -5.11 5.07 -12.24
N ARG A 187 -6.28 5.44 -12.76
CA ARG A 187 -7.33 6.16 -12.00
C ARG A 187 -7.91 5.34 -10.85
N ASN A 188 -7.77 4.03 -10.91
CA ASN A 188 -8.21 3.08 -9.90
C ASN A 188 -7.07 2.72 -8.91
N ILE A 189 -5.93 3.40 -9.01
CA ILE A 189 -4.80 3.24 -8.11
C ILE A 189 -4.72 4.46 -7.20
N THR A 190 -4.67 4.22 -5.89
CA THR A 190 -4.45 5.26 -4.89
C THR A 190 -3.20 4.92 -4.08
N ALA A 191 -2.31 5.88 -3.92
CA ALA A 191 -1.14 5.74 -3.06
C ALA A 191 -1.17 6.75 -1.93
N SER A 192 -0.91 6.28 -0.70
CA SER A 192 -0.76 7.15 0.46
C SER A 192 0.71 7.50 0.69
N THR A 193 0.98 8.70 1.13
CA THR A 193 2.32 9.12 1.58
C THR A 193 2.25 9.97 2.84
N CYS A 194 3.26 9.80 3.70
CA CYS A 194 3.45 10.68 4.86
C CYS A 194 4.00 12.07 4.50
N GLY A 195 4.30 12.34 3.22
CA GLY A 195 4.76 13.64 2.75
C GLY A 195 6.28 13.74 2.60
N ILE A 196 6.90 12.81 1.88
CA ILE A 196 8.31 12.92 1.44
C ILE A 196 8.38 13.90 0.27
N VAL A 197 8.54 15.20 0.58
CA VAL A 197 8.40 16.32 -0.36
C VAL A 197 9.19 16.14 -1.66
N PRO A 198 10.49 15.79 -1.66
CA PRO A 198 11.23 15.60 -2.91
C PRO A 198 10.60 14.53 -3.81
N ASN A 199 10.16 13.42 -3.23
CA ASN A 199 9.57 12.31 -3.98
C ASN A 199 8.12 12.59 -4.40
N MET A 200 7.36 13.41 -3.66
CA MET A 200 6.06 13.91 -4.12
C MET A 200 6.21 14.77 -5.39
N ARG A 201 7.20 15.67 -5.41
CA ARG A 201 7.49 16.50 -6.60
C ARG A 201 7.98 15.65 -7.77
N ARG A 202 8.86 14.66 -7.53
CA ARG A 202 9.30 13.72 -8.54
C ARG A 202 8.11 12.95 -9.13
N LEU A 203 7.19 12.45 -8.28
CA LEU A 203 6.00 11.72 -8.72
C LEU A 203 5.06 12.58 -9.60
N ALA A 204 5.00 13.88 -9.36
CA ALA A 204 4.20 14.79 -10.17
C ALA A 204 4.72 14.91 -11.63
N GLU A 205 6.01 14.66 -11.86
CA GLU A 205 6.64 14.70 -13.19
C GLU A 205 6.55 13.37 -13.95
N GLU A 206 6.17 12.26 -13.31
CA GLU A 206 6.06 10.92 -13.94
C GLU A 206 4.87 10.81 -14.93
N GLY A 207 4.00 11.81 -15.00
CA GLY A 207 2.81 11.76 -15.86
C GLY A 207 1.75 10.75 -15.45
N LEU A 208 1.85 10.17 -14.26
CA LEU A 208 0.93 9.16 -13.76
C LEU A 208 -0.44 9.76 -13.39
N GLN A 209 -1.51 8.98 -13.63
CA GLN A 209 -2.89 9.38 -13.36
C GLN A 209 -3.46 8.75 -12.08
N ILE A 210 -2.61 8.42 -11.12
CA ILE A 210 -3.03 7.85 -9.82
C ILE A 210 -3.64 8.93 -8.91
N THR A 211 -4.37 8.50 -7.88
CA THR A 211 -4.79 9.38 -6.79
C THR A 211 -3.72 9.39 -5.71
N LEU A 212 -3.20 10.57 -5.38
CA LEU A 212 -2.29 10.74 -4.25
C LEU A 212 -3.10 11.08 -2.99
N ALA A 213 -2.86 10.32 -1.92
CA ALA A 213 -3.45 10.54 -0.61
C ALA A 213 -2.35 10.99 0.37
N LEU A 214 -2.45 12.24 0.86
CA LEU A 214 -1.52 12.74 1.88
C LEU A 214 -1.99 12.34 3.27
N SER A 215 -1.17 11.64 4.01
CA SER A 215 -1.28 11.44 5.45
C SER A 215 -1.02 12.76 6.17
N LEU A 216 -2.07 13.57 6.35
CA LEU A 216 -1.99 14.89 7.00
C LEU A 216 -1.91 14.76 8.51
N HIS A 217 -2.88 14.11 9.13
CA HIS A 217 -3.03 13.72 10.55
C HIS A 217 -2.85 14.82 11.59
N GLY A 218 -2.44 16.03 11.22
CA GLY A 218 -2.34 17.21 12.07
C GLY A 218 -2.81 18.45 11.35
N SER A 219 -3.56 19.31 12.03
CA SER A 219 -4.07 20.57 11.50
C SER A 219 -3.03 21.71 11.54
N SER A 220 -1.96 21.54 12.34
CA SER A 220 -0.81 22.45 12.43
C SER A 220 0.50 21.67 12.43
N GLN A 221 1.60 22.39 12.24
CA GLN A 221 2.95 21.81 12.28
C GLN A 221 3.25 21.13 13.62
N GLU A 222 2.88 21.75 14.73
CA GLU A 222 3.12 21.22 16.07
C GLU A 222 2.35 19.92 16.29
N LYS A 223 1.07 19.88 15.90
CA LYS A 223 0.24 18.67 16.02
C LYS A 223 0.75 17.56 15.12
N ARG A 224 1.19 17.91 13.91
CA ARG A 224 1.76 16.96 12.97
C ARG A 224 3.07 16.36 13.50
N LYS A 225 3.97 17.17 14.07
CA LYS A 225 5.21 16.71 14.74
C LYS A 225 4.93 15.75 15.91
N LYS A 226 3.85 15.95 16.67
CA LYS A 226 3.45 15.05 17.76
C LYS A 226 3.05 13.66 17.27
N LEU A 227 2.48 13.54 16.08
CA LEU A 227 1.93 12.29 15.53
C LEU A 227 2.88 11.63 14.52
N MET A 228 3.63 12.44 13.76
CA MET A 228 4.43 11.99 12.61
C MET A 228 5.84 12.57 12.65
N PRO A 229 6.87 11.78 12.97
CA PRO A 229 8.26 12.25 13.01
C PRO A 229 8.77 12.86 11.70
N VAL A 230 8.23 12.47 10.55
CA VAL A 230 8.57 13.05 9.24
C VAL A 230 8.33 14.57 9.19
N ALA A 231 7.43 15.09 10.01
CA ALA A 231 7.16 16.52 10.14
C ALA A 231 8.32 17.30 10.81
N ASN A 232 9.32 16.65 11.38
CA ASN A 232 10.55 17.30 11.80
C ASN A 232 11.49 17.59 10.61
N LYS A 233 11.32 16.88 9.50
CA LYS A 233 12.14 17.07 8.29
C LYS A 233 11.48 17.97 7.25
N TYR A 234 10.15 17.90 7.13
CA TYR A 234 9.39 18.67 6.15
C TYR A 234 8.31 19.49 6.86
N GLU A 235 8.34 20.82 6.68
CA GLU A 235 7.33 21.71 7.23
C GLU A 235 5.97 21.48 6.52
N LEU A 236 4.88 21.74 7.25
CA LEU A 236 3.53 21.52 6.70
C LEU A 236 3.28 22.34 5.42
N SER A 237 3.81 23.57 5.35
CA SER A 237 3.73 24.42 4.16
C SER A 237 4.39 23.76 2.95
N GLU A 238 5.60 23.20 3.10
CA GLU A 238 6.32 22.53 2.01
C GLU A 238 5.56 21.29 1.49
N VAL A 239 4.93 20.56 2.41
CA VAL A 239 4.12 19.37 2.06
C VAL A 239 2.85 19.79 1.31
N LEU A 240 2.20 20.86 1.74
CA LEU A 240 1.02 21.41 1.07
C LEU A 240 1.36 21.97 -0.31
N ASP A 241 2.48 22.68 -0.45
CA ASP A 241 2.98 23.17 -1.73
C ASP A 241 3.31 22.00 -2.70
N ALA A 242 3.82 20.89 -2.18
CA ALA A 242 4.05 19.69 -2.98
C ALA A 242 2.72 19.02 -3.42
N CYS A 243 1.67 19.09 -2.60
CA CYS A 243 0.32 18.65 -3.00
C CYS A 243 -0.26 19.55 -4.10
N ASP A 244 -0.13 20.87 -3.96
CA ASP A 244 -0.60 21.81 -4.96
C ASP A 244 0.17 21.61 -6.28
N TYR A 245 1.49 21.42 -6.22
CA TYR A 245 2.31 21.09 -7.39
C TYR A 245 1.89 19.80 -8.07
N TYR A 246 1.59 18.74 -7.29
CA TYR A 246 1.08 17.48 -7.85
C TYR A 246 -0.26 17.68 -8.57
N PHE A 247 -1.16 18.45 -7.97
CA PHE A 247 -2.45 18.79 -8.59
C PHE A 247 -2.26 19.58 -9.90
N ASP A 248 -1.40 20.59 -9.90
CA ASP A 248 -1.14 21.43 -11.06
C ASP A 248 -0.56 20.62 -12.24
N LYS A 249 0.32 19.65 -11.96
CA LYS A 249 0.93 18.79 -12.97
C LYS A 249 0.01 17.70 -13.51
N THR A 250 -0.81 17.10 -12.65
CA THR A 250 -1.58 15.91 -12.99
C THR A 250 -3.07 16.15 -13.19
N GLY A 251 -3.60 17.28 -12.70
CA GLY A 251 -5.05 17.54 -12.61
C GLY A 251 -5.78 16.61 -11.64
N ARG A 252 -5.04 15.76 -10.89
CA ARG A 252 -5.62 14.76 -9.99
C ARG A 252 -5.89 15.34 -8.61
N ARG A 253 -7.15 15.25 -8.17
CA ARG A 253 -7.56 15.68 -6.82
C ARG A 253 -6.76 14.97 -5.74
N ILE A 254 -6.27 15.73 -4.75
CA ILE A 254 -5.59 15.19 -3.59
C ILE A 254 -6.63 14.70 -2.56
N THR A 255 -6.37 13.55 -1.97
CA THR A 255 -7.08 13.10 -0.76
C THR A 255 -6.21 13.37 0.45
N PHE A 256 -6.76 13.98 1.49
CA PHE A 256 -6.09 14.15 2.77
C PHE A 256 -6.63 13.12 3.77
N GLU A 257 -5.73 12.28 4.28
CA GLU A 257 -6.06 11.31 5.32
C GLU A 257 -5.80 11.93 6.70
N TYR A 258 -6.80 11.87 7.57
CA TYR A 258 -6.72 12.47 8.90
C TYR A 258 -7.15 11.48 9.97
N SER A 259 -6.18 10.85 10.63
CA SER A 259 -6.43 9.98 11.79
C SER A 259 -6.96 10.82 12.94
N LEU A 260 -8.23 10.66 13.26
CA LEU A 260 -8.90 11.40 14.33
C LEU A 260 -8.61 10.73 15.67
N VAL A 261 -7.93 11.47 16.56
CA VAL A 261 -7.46 11.00 17.86
C VAL A 261 -8.06 11.86 18.96
N ALA A 262 -8.79 11.22 19.89
CA ALA A 262 -9.50 11.93 20.96
C ALA A 262 -8.56 12.77 21.82
N GLY A 263 -8.89 14.05 22.00
CA GLY A 263 -8.12 15.01 22.81
C GLY A 263 -6.79 15.48 22.19
N VAL A 264 -6.45 15.05 20.98
CA VAL A 264 -5.18 15.40 20.32
C VAL A 264 -5.40 16.32 19.13
N ASN A 265 -6.28 15.93 18.20
CA ASN A 265 -6.52 16.63 16.94
C ASN A 265 -8.01 16.67 16.54
N ASP A 266 -8.89 16.60 17.53
CA ASP A 266 -10.38 16.61 17.37
C ASP A 266 -11.03 17.86 17.99
N GLN A 267 -10.24 18.92 18.26
CA GLN A 267 -10.69 20.12 18.96
C GLN A 267 -11.27 21.18 17.99
N PRO A 268 -12.03 22.18 18.48
CA PRO A 268 -12.54 23.28 17.64
C PRO A 268 -11.48 24.03 16.84
N ASP A 269 -10.27 24.16 17.40
CA ASP A 269 -9.14 24.79 16.72
C ASP A 269 -8.69 24.00 15.49
N ASP A 270 -8.75 22.65 15.58
CA ASP A 270 -8.43 21.80 14.43
C ASP A 270 -9.38 22.03 13.26
N ILE A 271 -10.67 22.27 13.54
CA ILE A 271 -11.65 22.57 12.49
C ILE A 271 -11.31 23.87 11.79
N ARG A 272 -10.93 24.91 12.55
CA ARG A 272 -10.54 26.21 11.99
C ARG A 272 -9.28 26.11 11.13
N GLU A 273 -8.26 25.44 11.66
CA GLU A 273 -6.97 25.22 10.98
C GLU A 273 -7.14 24.37 9.72
N LEU A 274 -7.85 23.24 9.79
CA LEU A 274 -8.14 22.40 8.63
C LEU A 274 -8.96 23.15 7.57
N THR A 275 -9.91 23.97 7.99
CA THR A 275 -10.68 24.80 7.06
C THR A 275 -9.77 25.79 6.32
N ALA A 276 -8.84 26.43 7.03
CA ALA A 276 -7.90 27.36 6.42
C ALA A 276 -6.97 26.67 5.41
N ILE A 277 -6.51 25.45 5.73
CA ILE A 277 -5.63 24.65 4.85
C ILE A 277 -6.38 24.18 3.60
N LEU A 278 -7.62 23.67 3.74
CA LEU A 278 -8.27 22.86 2.71
C LEU A 278 -9.28 23.63 1.83
N LYS A 279 -9.88 24.72 2.32
CA LYS A 279 -11.00 25.41 1.63
C LYS A 279 -10.69 25.90 0.22
N ARG A 280 -9.44 26.18 -0.10
CA ARG A 280 -9.00 26.69 -1.41
C ARG A 280 -8.45 25.60 -2.34
N ARG A 281 -8.42 24.33 -1.88
CA ARG A 281 -7.85 23.21 -2.62
C ARG A 281 -8.95 22.31 -3.18
N ASN A 282 -8.74 21.82 -4.40
CA ASN A 282 -9.58 20.76 -4.95
C ASN A 282 -9.19 19.42 -4.29
N CYS A 283 -9.77 19.16 -3.13
CA CYS A 283 -9.38 18.02 -2.30
C CYS A 283 -10.57 17.31 -1.67
N HIS A 284 -10.28 16.18 -1.07
CA HIS A 284 -11.18 15.42 -0.22
C HIS A 284 -10.49 15.13 1.11
N LEU A 285 -11.20 15.30 2.22
CA LEU A 285 -10.71 14.93 3.55
C LEU A 285 -11.36 13.63 4.00
N ASN A 286 -10.56 12.63 4.30
CA ASN A 286 -11.01 11.35 4.84
C ASN A 286 -10.65 11.27 6.33
N LEU A 287 -11.65 11.36 7.20
CA LEU A 287 -11.47 11.21 8.65
C LEU A 287 -11.41 9.73 8.99
N ILE A 288 -10.36 9.31 9.67
CA ILE A 288 -10.11 7.95 10.09
C ILE A 288 -10.10 7.91 11.62
N PRO A 289 -11.19 7.52 12.31
CA PRO A 289 -11.12 7.29 13.74
C PRO A 289 -9.97 6.32 14.03
N VAL A 290 -9.02 6.72 14.90
CA VAL A 290 -7.82 5.90 15.17
C VAL A 290 -8.23 4.54 15.72
N ASN A 291 -7.56 3.49 15.23
CA ASN A 291 -7.66 2.17 15.86
C ASN A 291 -6.61 2.08 16.98
N PRO A 292 -7.03 1.92 18.24
CA PRO A 292 -6.08 1.76 19.34
C PRO A 292 -5.17 0.56 19.12
N ILE A 293 -3.90 0.70 19.46
CA ILE A 293 -2.92 -0.37 19.49
C ILE A 293 -2.35 -0.48 20.91
N LYS A 294 -2.03 -1.69 21.34
CA LYS A 294 -1.62 -1.96 22.74
C LYS A 294 -0.39 -1.14 23.19
N GLU A 295 0.47 -0.81 22.25
CA GLU A 295 1.74 -0.13 22.50
C GLU A 295 1.64 1.41 22.49
N ARG A 296 0.44 1.97 22.36
CA ARG A 296 0.23 3.42 22.25
C ARG A 296 -1.05 3.86 22.97
N ASP A 297 -1.00 4.99 23.65
CA ASP A 297 -2.10 5.52 24.46
C ASP A 297 -3.13 6.36 23.69
N PHE A 298 -3.18 6.22 22.36
CA PHE A 298 -4.14 6.95 21.54
C PHE A 298 -5.55 6.35 21.65
N LYS A 299 -6.53 7.24 21.87
CA LYS A 299 -7.92 6.84 22.04
C LYS A 299 -8.75 7.22 20.82
N LYS A 300 -9.61 6.31 20.42
CA LYS A 300 -10.64 6.56 19.39
C LYS A 300 -11.64 7.59 19.92
N PRO A 301 -12.00 8.65 19.17
CA PRO A 301 -13.09 9.52 19.56
C PRO A 301 -14.41 8.75 19.51
N ASP A 302 -15.38 9.14 20.32
CA ASP A 302 -16.71 8.57 20.22
C ASP A 302 -17.36 8.95 18.87
N ARG A 303 -18.35 8.16 18.47
CA ARG A 303 -19.01 8.33 17.17
C ARG A 303 -19.71 9.68 17.04
N LYS A 304 -20.27 10.22 18.13
CA LYS A 304 -20.95 11.52 18.16
C LYS A 304 -19.96 12.64 17.90
N ASN A 305 -18.84 12.65 18.59
CA ASN A 305 -17.80 13.66 18.43
C ASN A 305 -17.19 13.62 17.02
N ALA A 306 -16.92 12.43 16.49
CA ALA A 306 -16.42 12.30 15.11
C ALA A 306 -17.43 12.85 14.08
N LEU A 307 -18.73 12.61 14.28
CA LEU A 307 -19.80 13.10 13.41
C LEU A 307 -19.95 14.63 13.53
N GLU A 308 -19.89 15.17 14.75
CA GLU A 308 -19.93 16.62 14.97
C GLU A 308 -18.74 17.33 14.32
N PHE A 309 -17.53 16.75 14.45
CA PHE A 309 -16.32 17.26 13.81
C PHE A 309 -16.48 17.29 12.28
N LYS A 310 -16.94 16.20 11.68
CA LYS A 310 -17.26 16.12 10.25
C LYS A 310 -18.27 17.21 9.84
N ASN A 311 -19.41 17.29 10.53
CA ASN A 311 -20.50 18.22 10.18
C ASN A 311 -20.05 19.69 10.25
N LYS A 312 -19.16 20.05 11.18
CA LYS A 312 -18.60 21.40 11.29
C LYS A 312 -17.67 21.71 10.10
N LEU A 313 -16.85 20.76 9.67
CA LEU A 313 -16.01 20.90 8.48
C LEU A 313 -16.85 21.03 7.20
N GLU A 314 -17.91 20.25 7.06
CA GLU A 314 -18.84 20.35 5.92
C GLU A 314 -19.53 21.73 5.88
N LYS A 315 -19.97 22.23 7.02
CA LYS A 315 -20.54 23.61 7.12
C LYS A 315 -19.56 24.68 6.69
N ASN A 316 -18.25 24.44 6.85
CA ASN A 316 -17.18 25.33 6.37
C ASN A 316 -16.84 25.12 4.89
N GLY A 317 -17.54 24.22 4.19
CA GLY A 317 -17.36 23.97 2.75
C GLY A 317 -16.26 22.96 2.42
N ILE A 318 -15.84 22.13 3.38
CA ILE A 318 -14.85 21.07 3.15
C ILE A 318 -15.60 19.78 2.75
N ASN A 319 -15.16 19.12 1.67
CA ASN A 319 -15.64 17.82 1.27
C ASN A 319 -15.04 16.74 2.19
N VAL A 320 -15.84 16.17 3.07
CA VAL A 320 -15.38 15.29 4.18
C VAL A 320 -16.15 13.97 4.19
N THR A 321 -15.45 12.88 4.41
CA THR A 321 -16.05 11.58 4.77
C THR A 321 -15.44 11.04 6.06
N ILE A 322 -16.19 10.21 6.78
CA ILE A 322 -15.66 9.37 7.83
C ILE A 322 -15.48 7.97 7.24
N ARG A 323 -14.27 7.43 7.31
CA ARG A 323 -13.98 6.08 6.85
C ARG A 323 -14.79 5.07 7.66
N ARG A 324 -15.54 4.24 6.98
CA ARG A 324 -16.21 3.10 7.62
C ARG A 324 -15.14 2.12 8.12
N GLU A 325 -15.29 1.69 9.35
CA GLU A 325 -14.53 0.55 9.87
C GLU A 325 -14.95 -0.70 9.10
N ARG A 326 -13.94 -1.47 8.64
CA ARG A 326 -14.16 -2.72 7.94
C ARG A 326 -13.38 -3.83 8.62
N GLY A 327 -13.92 -5.06 8.57
CA GLY A 327 -13.29 -6.20 9.23
C GLY A 327 -13.12 -5.98 10.73
N SER A 328 -14.15 -5.44 11.41
CA SER A 328 -14.10 -5.15 12.85
C SER A 328 -14.04 -6.40 13.73
N ASP A 329 -14.38 -7.55 13.17
CA ASP A 329 -14.37 -8.88 13.78
C ASP A 329 -13.09 -9.69 13.45
N ILE A 330 -12.22 -9.11 12.64
CA ILE A 330 -10.91 -9.66 12.27
C ILE A 330 -9.83 -8.62 12.56
N ASP A 331 -8.55 -8.97 12.41
CA ASP A 331 -7.44 -7.99 12.54
C ASP A 331 -7.39 -6.99 11.37
N GLY A 332 -8.52 -6.35 11.05
CA GLY A 332 -8.73 -5.54 9.84
C GLY A 332 -7.83 -4.31 9.73
N ALA A 333 -7.31 -3.76 10.83
CA ALA A 333 -6.41 -2.62 10.81
C ALA A 333 -4.98 -3.00 10.37
N CYS A 334 -4.28 -2.03 9.74
CA CYS A 334 -2.92 -2.24 9.22
C CYS A 334 -1.93 -2.65 10.31
N GLY A 335 -1.11 -3.65 10.05
CA GLY A 335 -0.04 -4.12 10.92
C GLY A 335 -0.49 -5.02 12.07
N GLN A 336 -1.78 -5.20 12.33
CA GLN A 336 -2.26 -5.97 13.49
C GLN A 336 -2.04 -7.48 13.33
N LEU A 337 -2.38 -8.04 12.18
CA LEU A 337 -2.25 -9.47 11.92
C LEU A 337 -0.79 -9.90 11.92
N ARG A 338 0.09 -9.15 11.22
CA ARG A 338 1.53 -9.38 11.21
C ARG A 338 2.12 -9.40 12.62
N ARG A 339 1.74 -8.41 13.44
CA ARG A 339 2.22 -8.33 14.82
C ARG A 339 1.78 -9.51 15.68
N ARG A 340 0.53 -9.94 15.54
CA ARG A 340 0.03 -11.11 16.27
C ARG A 340 0.84 -12.37 15.93
N HIS A 341 1.22 -12.56 14.66
CA HIS A 341 2.06 -13.67 14.25
C HIS A 341 3.50 -13.52 14.74
N ALA A 342 4.10 -12.34 14.65
CA ALA A 342 5.44 -12.09 15.18
C ALA A 342 5.53 -12.36 16.68
N ALA A 343 4.57 -11.90 17.48
CA ALA A 343 4.52 -12.16 18.91
C ALA A 343 4.36 -13.65 19.27
N LYS A 344 3.66 -14.44 18.46
CA LYS A 344 3.56 -15.89 18.66
C LYS A 344 4.89 -16.59 18.40
N SER A 345 5.59 -16.20 17.34
CA SER A 345 6.91 -16.78 17.01
C SER A 345 7.97 -16.46 18.07
N GLU A 346 7.91 -15.29 18.70
CA GLU A 346 8.80 -14.92 19.82
C GLU A 346 8.56 -15.80 21.05
N VAL A 347 7.30 -16.09 21.40
CA VAL A 347 6.94 -16.95 22.54
C VAL A 347 7.36 -18.41 22.29
N GLU A 348 7.13 -18.94 21.09
CA GLU A 348 7.52 -20.30 20.71
C GLU A 348 9.06 -20.51 20.71
N THR A 349 9.81 -19.42 20.42
CA THR A 349 11.29 -19.47 20.46
C THR A 349 11.80 -19.45 21.90
N ASP A 350 11.17 -18.68 22.79
CA ASP A 350 11.54 -18.61 24.20
C ASP A 350 11.19 -19.90 24.97
N GLU A 351 10.06 -20.55 24.64
CA GLU A 351 9.69 -21.84 25.24
C GLU A 351 10.66 -22.96 24.84
N ASN A 352 11.13 -22.97 23.58
CA ASN A 352 12.12 -23.95 23.10
C ASN A 352 13.55 -23.72 23.64
N LEU A 353 13.86 -22.53 24.17
CA LEU A 353 15.14 -22.23 24.82
C LEU A 353 15.14 -22.56 26.31
N CYS A 354 14.00 -22.85 26.93
CA CYS A 354 13.86 -23.24 28.33
C CYS A 354 13.83 -24.75 28.56
N ASP A 355 13.78 -25.55 27.48
CA ASP A 355 13.71 -27.02 27.55
C ASP A 355 15.07 -27.73 27.27
N ASP A 356 16.16 -26.97 27.13
CA ASP A 356 17.56 -27.47 27.08
C ASP A 356 18.31 -27.07 28.39
#